data_c5f220068fd88140fe3ef35b97e958f9
#
_entry.id   c5f220068fd88140fe3ef35b97e958f9
#
_cell.length_a   1.000
_cell.length_b   1.000
_cell.length_c   1.000
_cell.angle_alpha   90.00
_cell.angle_beta   90.00
_cell.angle_gamma   90.00
#
_symmetry.space_group_name_H-M   'P 1'
#
loop_
_entity.id
_entity.type
_entity.pdbx_description
1 polymer ?
#
loop_
_entity_poly.entity_id
_entity_poly.type
_entity_poly.pdbx_seq_one_letter_code
_entity_poly.pdbx_strand_id
1 'polypeptide(L)'
;MEQFQEKVNELFAKHETLLSRKNIPLEEGNGIFTRYQHPVLTAAHTPIFWRYDLNEKTNPYLMERIGMNATMNSGAIKWNGKYILMVRVEGSDRKSFFAVAESPNGVDNFRFWDYPVTMPDDLVPATNIYDMRLTAHEDGWVYGIFCAERHDPNAAPGDLSSATATAAIARTKDLRNWERLPDLKTKSQQRNVVLHPEFVNGKYALYTRPQDGFIDAGSGGGIGWALIDDITHAEVKEETIIDQRYYHTIKEVKNGEGPHPIKTPRGWLHLAHGVRGCAAGLRYVLYMYMTALEDPTRPIATPAGYFMAPENEERIGDVSNVLFSNGWIADEDGTVYIYYASSDTRMHVAVSTIDKLVDYCMNTPADGLTTTASVETLKKLIDRNLPLLK
;
A
#
# COMPACT_ATOMS: atom_id res chain seq x y z
N MET A 1 14.74 42.50 -0.45
CA MET A 1 15.21 41.52 -1.49
C MET A 1 16.31 40.59 -0.93
N GLU A 2 17.45 41.12 -0.44
CA GLU A 2 18.56 40.29 0.05
C GLU A 2 18.13 39.35 1.19
N GLN A 3 17.48 39.88 2.22
CA GLN A 3 17.00 39.11 3.37
C GLN A 3 15.91 38.05 3.02
N PHE A 4 15.07 38.33 2.02
CA PHE A 4 14.08 37.34 1.55
C PHE A 4 14.78 36.19 0.83
N GLN A 5 15.74 36.49 -0.06
CA GLN A 5 16.50 35.46 -0.78
C GLN A 5 17.34 34.59 0.17
N GLU A 6 17.88 35.15 1.22
CA GLU A 6 18.56 34.37 2.27
C GLU A 6 17.62 33.34 2.92
N LYS A 7 16.39 33.74 3.29
CA LYS A 7 15.37 32.83 3.83
C LYS A 7 15.00 31.70 2.84
N VAL A 8 14.86 32.05 1.55
CA VAL A 8 14.60 31.06 0.50
C VAL A 8 15.76 30.05 0.43
N ASN A 9 17.00 30.54 0.40
CA ASN A 9 18.19 29.69 0.34
C ASN A 9 18.29 28.75 1.58
N GLU A 10 18.02 29.28 2.76
CA GLU A 10 17.97 28.44 4.00
C GLU A 10 16.89 27.37 3.93
N LEU A 11 15.71 27.70 3.40
CA LEU A 11 14.61 26.75 3.25
C LEU A 11 15.02 25.59 2.33
N PHE A 12 15.61 25.88 1.17
CA PHE A 12 16.12 24.85 0.25
C PHE A 12 17.27 24.05 0.86
N ALA A 13 18.19 24.68 1.57
CA ALA A 13 19.30 23.98 2.22
C ALA A 13 18.81 22.98 3.27
N LYS A 14 17.82 23.36 4.10
CA LYS A 14 17.18 22.46 5.07
C LYS A 14 16.47 21.31 4.40
N HIS A 15 15.75 21.59 3.31
CA HIS A 15 15.06 20.56 2.53
C HIS A 15 16.05 19.58 1.89
N GLU A 16 17.15 20.06 1.30
CA GLU A 16 18.19 19.21 0.73
C GLU A 16 18.85 18.32 1.80
N THR A 17 19.06 18.83 2.99
CA THR A 17 19.57 18.05 4.14
C THR A 17 18.61 16.91 4.50
N LEU A 18 17.29 17.14 4.44
CA LEU A 18 16.28 16.11 4.66
C LEU A 18 16.32 15.05 3.53
N LEU A 19 16.31 15.49 2.27
CA LEU A 19 16.28 14.60 1.11
C LEU A 19 17.53 13.71 0.99
N SER A 20 18.69 14.22 1.38
CA SER A 20 19.98 13.51 1.30
C SER A 20 20.33 12.71 2.56
N ARG A 21 19.44 12.73 3.57
CA ARG A 21 19.69 12.00 4.83
C ARG A 21 19.80 10.50 4.59
N LYS A 22 20.92 9.92 5.03
CA LYS A 22 21.13 8.47 4.97
C LYS A 22 20.16 7.73 5.90
N ASN A 23 19.60 6.66 5.40
CA ASN A 23 18.74 5.77 6.17
C ASN A 23 19.52 4.52 6.58
N ILE A 24 19.55 4.24 7.87
CA ILE A 24 20.35 3.19 8.47
C ILE A 24 19.44 2.03 8.86
N PRO A 25 19.79 0.77 8.51
CA PRO A 25 19.06 -0.38 8.99
C PRO A 25 19.12 -0.49 10.51
N LEU A 26 18.03 -0.85 11.14
CA LEU A 26 17.98 -1.12 12.57
C LEU A 26 18.58 -2.51 12.85
N GLU A 27 19.44 -2.62 13.86
CA GLU A 27 20.08 -3.88 14.24
C GLU A 27 19.09 -4.85 14.89
N GLU A 28 18.09 -4.31 15.59
CA GLU A 28 17.05 -5.11 16.24
C GLU A 28 15.99 -5.55 15.24
N GLY A 29 15.61 -6.84 15.30
CA GLY A 29 14.59 -7.40 14.44
C GLY A 29 14.32 -8.87 14.75
N ASN A 30 13.32 -9.41 14.07
CA ASN A 30 12.89 -10.82 14.21
C ASN A 30 13.63 -11.79 13.28
N GLY A 31 14.61 -11.30 12.52
CA GLY A 31 15.36 -12.10 11.55
C GLY A 31 14.66 -12.26 10.18
N ILE A 32 13.38 -11.91 10.06
CA ILE A 32 12.59 -12.08 8.83
C ILE A 32 12.80 -10.87 7.92
N PHE A 33 12.73 -9.66 8.47
CA PHE A 33 12.95 -8.40 7.76
C PHE A 33 13.73 -7.43 8.64
N THR A 34 14.29 -6.39 8.01
CA THR A 34 15.01 -5.30 8.69
C THR A 34 14.28 -3.98 8.41
N ARG A 35 13.85 -3.29 9.47
CA ARG A 35 13.35 -1.91 9.40
C ARG A 35 14.50 -0.92 9.28
N TYR A 36 14.18 0.29 8.82
CA TYR A 36 15.12 1.40 8.74
C TYR A 36 14.75 2.51 9.72
N GLN A 37 15.73 3.29 10.12
CA GLN A 37 15.63 4.27 11.19
C GLN A 37 14.65 5.41 10.88
N HIS A 38 14.61 5.83 9.60
CA HIS A 38 13.85 7.00 9.19
C HIS A 38 12.75 6.63 8.19
N PRO A 39 11.61 7.36 8.20
CA PRO A 39 10.70 7.32 7.07
C PRO A 39 11.42 7.67 5.76
N VAL A 40 11.09 6.99 4.68
CA VAL A 40 11.62 7.31 3.35
C VAL A 40 10.94 8.54 2.76
N LEU A 41 9.66 8.77 3.11
CA LEU A 41 8.91 9.96 2.73
C LEU A 41 7.99 10.43 3.87
N THR A 42 7.90 11.73 4.00
CA THR A 42 6.94 12.45 4.85
C THR A 42 6.41 13.66 4.06
N ALA A 43 5.39 14.34 4.55
CA ALA A 43 4.91 15.59 3.95
C ALA A 43 6.04 16.62 3.71
N ALA A 44 7.05 16.66 4.58
CA ALA A 44 8.20 17.56 4.45
C ALA A 44 9.11 17.26 3.25
N HIS A 45 9.06 16.04 2.68
CA HIS A 45 9.82 15.66 1.48
C HIS A 45 9.20 16.20 0.19
N THR A 46 7.94 16.67 0.22
CA THR A 46 7.31 17.28 -0.96
C THR A 46 8.06 18.55 -1.39
N PRO A 47 8.18 18.83 -2.69
CA PRO A 47 8.97 19.94 -3.19
C PRO A 47 8.57 21.29 -2.57
N ILE A 48 9.55 22.11 -2.25
CA ILE A 48 9.32 23.44 -1.67
C ILE A 48 8.43 24.30 -2.57
N PHE A 49 8.66 24.23 -3.89
CA PHE A 49 7.91 25.01 -4.87
C PHE A 49 6.48 24.50 -5.12
N TRP A 50 6.06 23.41 -4.51
CA TRP A 50 4.65 23.00 -4.47
C TRP A 50 3.90 23.70 -3.34
N ARG A 51 4.62 24.09 -2.28
CA ARG A 51 4.05 24.55 -1.01
C ARG A 51 4.19 26.06 -0.80
N TYR A 52 5.28 26.62 -1.29
CA TYR A 52 5.63 28.03 -1.09
C TYR A 52 5.55 28.83 -2.37
N ASP A 53 4.90 29.98 -2.32
CA ASP A 53 5.09 31.02 -3.32
C ASP A 53 6.43 31.72 -3.04
N LEU A 54 7.39 31.59 -3.95
CA LEU A 54 8.75 32.10 -3.81
C LEU A 54 8.89 33.56 -4.30
N ASN A 55 7.79 34.23 -4.57
CA ASN A 55 7.78 35.62 -4.98
C ASN A 55 7.56 36.54 -3.77
N GLU A 56 8.57 37.36 -3.43
CA GLU A 56 8.52 38.31 -2.31
C GLU A 56 7.31 39.26 -2.36
N LYS A 57 6.86 39.63 -3.56
CA LYS A 57 5.72 40.57 -3.73
C LYS A 57 4.39 39.96 -3.31
N THR A 58 4.21 38.66 -3.52
CA THR A 58 2.97 37.93 -3.22
C THR A 58 3.08 37.13 -1.89
N ASN A 59 4.31 36.90 -1.42
CA ASN A 59 4.58 36.16 -0.19
C ASN A 59 5.73 36.77 0.62
N PRO A 60 5.62 38.03 1.10
CA PRO A 60 6.73 38.76 1.72
C PRO A 60 7.26 38.13 3.01
N TYR A 61 6.46 37.29 3.66
CA TYR A 61 6.83 36.57 4.91
C TYR A 61 7.36 35.14 4.64
N LEU A 62 7.42 34.70 3.38
CA LEU A 62 7.78 33.33 2.98
C LEU A 62 6.99 32.28 3.76
N MET A 63 5.66 32.42 3.77
CA MET A 63 4.76 31.45 4.40
C MET A 63 4.42 30.32 3.43
N GLU A 64 4.21 29.11 3.97
CA GLU A 64 3.65 28.00 3.23
C GLU A 64 2.22 28.35 2.79
N ARG A 65 1.91 28.20 1.50
CA ARG A 65 0.60 28.56 0.91
C ARG A 65 -0.28 27.34 0.69
N ILE A 66 0.33 26.20 0.37
CA ILE A 66 -0.35 24.94 0.15
C ILE A 66 0.23 23.93 1.14
N GLY A 67 -0.55 23.62 2.17
CA GLY A 67 -0.13 22.64 3.20
C GLY A 67 -0.22 21.21 2.67
N MET A 68 0.78 20.40 3.01
CA MET A 68 0.75 18.95 2.81
C MET A 68 0.57 18.27 4.16
N ASN A 69 -0.42 17.38 4.26
CA ASN A 69 -0.72 16.65 5.48
C ASN A 69 0.12 15.37 5.58
N ALA A 70 0.12 14.55 4.53
CA ALA A 70 0.72 13.22 4.58
C ALA A 70 1.26 12.75 3.22
N THR A 71 2.19 11.79 3.28
CA THR A 71 2.62 10.96 2.16
C THR A 71 2.50 9.51 2.59
N MET A 72 1.68 8.72 1.90
CA MET A 72 1.33 7.38 2.35
C MET A 72 0.94 6.44 1.22
N ASN A 73 0.74 5.16 1.54
CA ASN A 73 0.07 4.14 0.73
C ASN A 73 0.53 4.09 -0.73
N SER A 74 1.84 4.06 -0.94
CA SER A 74 2.45 4.13 -2.26
C SER A 74 2.45 2.78 -2.97
N GLY A 75 2.02 2.76 -4.23
CA GLY A 75 2.44 1.72 -5.17
C GLY A 75 3.95 1.80 -5.43
N ALA A 76 4.57 0.69 -5.79
CA ALA A 76 6.01 0.64 -6.02
C ALA A 76 6.35 -0.17 -7.27
N ILE A 77 7.39 0.23 -7.97
CA ILE A 77 7.90 -0.47 -9.16
C ILE A 77 9.38 -0.13 -9.36
N LYS A 78 10.17 -1.08 -9.87
CA LYS A 78 11.51 -0.79 -10.37
C LYS A 78 11.41 -0.35 -11.83
N TRP A 79 11.94 0.81 -12.14
CA TRP A 79 11.84 1.42 -13.46
C TRP A 79 13.15 2.10 -13.86
N ASN A 80 13.71 1.71 -15.02
CA ASN A 80 14.97 2.23 -15.51
C ASN A 80 16.10 2.21 -14.46
N GLY A 81 16.21 1.14 -13.69
CA GLY A 81 17.23 0.95 -12.66
C GLY A 81 16.98 1.73 -11.36
N LYS A 82 15.89 2.47 -11.25
CA LYS A 82 15.50 3.23 -10.04
C LYS A 82 14.33 2.58 -9.33
N TYR A 83 14.24 2.85 -8.03
CA TYR A 83 13.11 2.47 -7.18
C TYR A 83 12.08 3.60 -7.20
N ILE A 84 10.91 3.33 -7.74
CA ILE A 84 9.85 4.30 -7.95
C ILE A 84 8.70 4.03 -7.00
N LEU A 85 8.24 5.09 -6.34
CA LEU A 85 7.02 5.10 -5.55
C LEU A 85 5.98 5.99 -6.21
N MET A 86 4.78 5.45 -6.44
CA MET A 86 3.59 6.21 -6.79
C MET A 86 2.90 6.60 -5.50
N VAL A 87 3.24 7.75 -4.98
CA VAL A 87 2.89 8.20 -3.64
C VAL A 87 1.50 8.80 -3.62
N ARG A 88 0.66 8.40 -2.68
CA ARG A 88 -0.50 9.20 -2.28
C ARG A 88 0.01 10.37 -1.46
N VAL A 89 -0.14 11.57 -1.98
CA VAL A 89 0.08 12.81 -1.25
C VAL A 89 -1.28 13.38 -0.87
N GLU A 90 -1.48 13.68 0.41
CA GLU A 90 -2.70 14.32 0.89
C GLU A 90 -2.41 15.77 1.31
N GLY A 91 -3.18 16.71 0.75
CA GLY A 91 -3.13 18.10 1.14
C GLY A 91 -3.83 18.36 2.48
N SER A 92 -3.58 19.52 3.07
CA SER A 92 -4.29 19.96 4.28
C SER A 92 -5.79 20.16 4.08
N ASP A 93 -6.26 20.21 2.84
CA ASP A 93 -7.66 20.24 2.42
C ASP A 93 -8.30 18.84 2.33
N ARG A 94 -7.56 17.78 2.70
CA ARG A 94 -7.93 16.37 2.61
C ARG A 94 -8.13 15.82 1.19
N LYS A 95 -7.70 16.55 0.16
CA LYS A 95 -7.66 15.98 -1.18
C LYS A 95 -6.36 15.22 -1.39
N SER A 96 -6.47 14.00 -1.89
CA SER A 96 -5.31 13.20 -2.27
C SER A 96 -5.07 13.28 -3.77
N PHE A 97 -3.82 13.21 -4.14
CA PHE A 97 -3.36 13.09 -5.51
C PHE A 97 -2.14 12.16 -5.57
N PHE A 98 -1.74 11.75 -6.77
CA PHE A 98 -0.57 10.91 -6.97
C PHE A 98 0.64 11.73 -7.37
N ALA A 99 1.80 11.35 -6.85
CA ALA A 99 3.07 11.92 -7.22
C ALA A 99 4.16 10.84 -7.25
N VAL A 100 5.05 10.94 -8.21
CA VAL A 100 6.17 10.01 -8.35
C VAL A 100 7.34 10.48 -7.51
N ALA A 101 7.86 9.62 -6.67
CA ALA A 101 9.15 9.77 -5.99
C ALA A 101 10.09 8.66 -6.43
N GLU A 102 11.36 9.00 -6.71
CA GLU A 102 12.37 8.05 -7.15
C GLU A 102 13.58 8.02 -6.21
N SER A 103 14.19 6.85 -6.06
CA SER A 103 15.41 6.63 -5.29
C SER A 103 16.41 5.78 -6.08
N PRO A 104 17.71 6.03 -5.96
CA PRO A 104 18.75 5.21 -6.59
C PRO A 104 18.98 3.87 -5.89
N ASN A 105 18.60 3.71 -4.62
CA ASN A 105 18.92 2.54 -3.79
C ASN A 105 17.71 1.94 -3.03
N GLY A 106 16.54 2.57 -3.12
CA GLY A 106 15.30 2.05 -2.53
C GLY A 106 15.13 2.25 -1.02
N VAL A 107 16.11 2.80 -0.32
CA VAL A 107 16.05 2.99 1.14
C VAL A 107 16.22 4.43 1.59
N ASP A 108 16.87 5.26 0.79
CA ASP A 108 17.02 6.70 1.04
C ASP A 108 17.08 7.50 -0.27
N ASN A 109 17.32 8.83 -0.17
CA ASN A 109 17.40 9.72 -1.34
C ASN A 109 16.17 9.68 -2.26
N PHE A 110 15.00 9.49 -1.70
CA PHE A 110 13.77 9.63 -2.46
C PHE A 110 13.52 11.09 -2.80
N ARG A 111 13.29 11.38 -4.08
CA ARG A 111 13.00 12.72 -4.61
C ARG A 111 11.76 12.68 -5.45
N PHE A 112 10.82 13.57 -5.16
CA PHE A 112 9.65 13.76 -6.01
C PHE A 112 10.04 14.34 -7.36
N TRP A 113 9.34 13.94 -8.40
CA TRP A 113 9.39 14.64 -9.68
C TRP A 113 8.80 16.05 -9.54
N ASP A 114 9.12 16.94 -10.50
CA ASP A 114 8.73 18.37 -10.40
C ASP A 114 7.22 18.57 -10.34
N TYR A 115 6.46 17.72 -11.00
CA TYR A 115 5.00 17.81 -11.08
C TYR A 115 4.34 16.55 -10.52
N PRO A 116 3.20 16.71 -9.82
CA PRO A 116 2.35 15.57 -9.50
C PRO A 116 1.79 14.94 -10.78
N VAL A 117 1.28 13.73 -10.66
CA VAL A 117 0.64 13.02 -11.77
C VAL A 117 -0.69 13.68 -12.10
N THR A 118 -0.84 14.11 -13.33
CA THR A 118 -2.14 14.51 -13.86
C THR A 118 -2.90 13.26 -14.26
N MET A 119 -3.78 12.80 -13.38
CA MET A 119 -4.66 11.67 -13.69
C MET A 119 -5.86 12.21 -14.48
N PRO A 120 -6.09 11.73 -15.72
CA PRO A 120 -7.28 12.16 -16.46
C PRO A 120 -8.57 11.82 -15.69
N ASP A 121 -9.52 12.72 -15.71
CA ASP A 121 -10.84 12.48 -15.12
C ASP A 121 -11.63 11.46 -15.94
N ASP A 122 -12.55 10.78 -15.27
CA ASP A 122 -13.62 10.02 -15.91
C ASP A 122 -14.81 10.95 -16.26
N LEU A 123 -15.86 10.39 -16.87
CA LEU A 123 -17.10 11.12 -17.19
C LEU A 123 -17.70 11.82 -15.96
N VAL A 124 -17.55 11.24 -14.79
CA VAL A 124 -17.92 11.86 -13.51
C VAL A 124 -16.64 12.04 -12.70
N PRO A 125 -16.18 13.28 -12.47
CA PRO A 125 -14.97 13.55 -11.69
C PRO A 125 -15.04 12.94 -10.29
N ALA A 126 -13.93 12.38 -9.83
CA ALA A 126 -13.82 11.89 -8.48
C ALA A 126 -13.64 13.04 -7.49
N THR A 127 -14.29 12.95 -6.33
CA THR A 127 -14.06 13.87 -5.22
C THR A 127 -12.69 13.67 -4.60
N ASN A 128 -12.23 12.41 -4.56
CA ASN A 128 -10.92 12.03 -4.05
C ASN A 128 -10.41 10.76 -4.73
N ILE A 129 -9.10 10.67 -4.96
CA ILE A 129 -8.44 9.47 -5.51
C ILE A 129 -7.26 9.09 -4.64
N TYR A 130 -7.08 7.78 -4.36
CA TYR A 130 -6.01 7.34 -3.47
C TYR A 130 -5.65 5.86 -3.59
N ASP A 131 -4.54 5.49 -2.95
CA ASP A 131 -4.09 4.12 -2.72
C ASP A 131 -3.86 3.32 -4.01
N MET A 132 -3.08 3.90 -4.95
CA MET A 132 -2.74 3.23 -6.21
C MET A 132 -1.79 2.05 -5.97
N ARG A 133 -2.15 0.90 -6.54
CA ARG A 133 -1.28 -0.27 -6.70
C ARG A 133 -0.76 -0.29 -8.12
N LEU A 134 0.56 -0.41 -8.26
CA LEU A 134 1.19 -0.55 -9.57
C LEU A 134 1.42 -2.03 -9.89
N THR A 135 1.08 -2.44 -11.09
CA THR A 135 1.36 -3.78 -11.60
C THR A 135 1.95 -3.70 -13.01
N ALA A 136 3.21 -4.10 -13.15
CA ALA A 136 3.76 -4.38 -14.49
C ALA A 136 3.17 -5.72 -14.96
N HIS A 137 2.28 -5.66 -15.95
CA HIS A 137 1.58 -6.85 -16.44
C HIS A 137 2.27 -7.42 -17.67
N GLU A 138 2.14 -8.73 -17.87
CA GLU A 138 2.80 -9.43 -18.98
C GLU A 138 2.37 -8.99 -20.39
N ASP A 139 1.24 -8.27 -20.52
CA ASP A 139 0.83 -7.60 -21.75
C ASP A 139 1.68 -6.37 -22.11
N GLY A 140 2.64 -6.04 -21.25
CA GLY A 140 3.59 -4.97 -21.43
C GLY A 140 3.08 -3.59 -21.01
N TRP A 141 1.95 -3.46 -20.32
CA TRP A 141 1.50 -2.23 -19.68
C TRP A 141 1.86 -2.22 -18.20
N VAL A 142 2.04 -1.02 -17.65
CA VAL A 142 1.98 -0.80 -16.21
C VAL A 142 0.57 -0.29 -15.88
N TYR A 143 -0.14 -1.04 -15.07
CA TYR A 143 -1.46 -0.66 -14.59
C TYR A 143 -1.37 -0.03 -13.21
N GLY A 144 -2.14 1.03 -13.01
CA GLY A 144 -2.45 1.59 -11.71
C GLY A 144 -3.92 1.35 -11.38
N ILE A 145 -4.19 0.59 -10.31
CA ILE A 145 -5.55 0.45 -9.79
C ILE A 145 -5.63 1.18 -8.45
N PHE A 146 -6.63 2.05 -8.32
CA PHE A 146 -6.77 2.94 -7.18
C PHE A 146 -8.23 3.17 -6.80
N CYS A 147 -8.46 3.67 -5.61
CA CYS A 147 -9.80 4.04 -5.16
C CYS A 147 -10.18 5.42 -5.72
N ALA A 148 -11.39 5.50 -6.29
CA ALA A 148 -12.04 6.76 -6.64
C ALA A 148 -13.31 6.92 -5.81
N GLU A 149 -13.37 7.99 -5.03
CA GLU A 149 -14.54 8.34 -4.22
C GLU A 149 -15.34 9.42 -4.92
N ARG A 150 -16.66 9.27 -4.84
CA ARG A 150 -17.63 10.26 -5.34
C ARG A 150 -18.74 10.44 -4.32
N HIS A 151 -19.39 11.58 -4.36
CA HIS A 151 -20.65 11.76 -3.62
C HIS A 151 -21.64 10.66 -4.01
N ASP A 152 -22.33 10.08 -3.01
CA ASP A 152 -23.31 9.03 -3.27
C ASP A 152 -24.51 9.60 -4.06
N PRO A 153 -24.76 9.17 -5.30
CA PRO A 153 -25.88 9.65 -6.08
C PRO A 153 -27.25 9.28 -5.47
N ASN A 154 -27.29 8.31 -4.56
CA ASN A 154 -28.48 7.86 -3.86
C ASN A 154 -28.59 8.45 -2.43
N ALA A 155 -27.74 9.42 -2.08
CA ALA A 155 -27.79 10.09 -0.79
C ALA A 155 -29.12 10.77 -0.57
N ALA A 156 -29.58 10.86 0.69
CA ALA A 156 -30.80 11.56 1.03
C ALA A 156 -30.72 13.05 0.60
N PRO A 157 -31.85 13.69 0.22
CA PRO A 157 -31.86 15.10 -0.12
C PRO A 157 -31.23 15.96 0.99
N GLY A 158 -30.21 16.76 0.64
CA GLY A 158 -29.48 17.60 1.58
C GLY A 158 -28.32 16.91 2.31
N ASP A 159 -28.09 15.61 2.13
CA ASP A 159 -26.87 14.94 2.58
C ASP A 159 -25.71 15.24 1.62
N LEU A 160 -24.70 15.95 2.12
CA LEU A 160 -23.49 16.32 1.39
C LEU A 160 -22.27 15.46 1.81
N SER A 161 -22.45 14.49 2.70
CA SER A 161 -21.38 13.72 3.32
C SER A 161 -21.28 12.27 2.86
N SER A 162 -22.37 11.70 2.35
CA SER A 162 -22.39 10.32 1.87
C SER A 162 -21.53 10.15 0.62
N ALA A 163 -20.76 9.07 0.59
CA ALA A 163 -19.86 8.77 -0.52
C ALA A 163 -19.94 7.30 -0.94
N THR A 164 -19.57 7.05 -2.19
CA THR A 164 -19.35 5.72 -2.75
C THR A 164 -17.91 5.58 -3.24
N ALA A 165 -17.41 4.36 -3.25
CA ALA A 165 -16.05 4.05 -3.71
C ALA A 165 -16.08 3.01 -4.83
N THR A 166 -15.31 3.28 -5.88
CA THR A 166 -15.08 2.36 -6.99
C THR A 166 -13.57 2.10 -7.17
N ALA A 167 -13.23 0.95 -7.75
CA ALA A 167 -11.88 0.71 -8.22
C ALA A 167 -11.70 1.36 -9.59
N ALA A 168 -10.84 2.35 -9.62
CA ALA A 168 -10.47 3.08 -10.82
C ALA A 168 -9.24 2.44 -11.46
N ILE A 169 -9.19 2.38 -12.79
CA ILE A 169 -8.12 1.76 -13.55
C ILE A 169 -7.47 2.80 -14.47
N ALA A 170 -6.14 2.85 -14.46
CA ALA A 170 -5.36 3.59 -15.44
C ALA A 170 -4.15 2.75 -15.87
N ARG A 171 -3.58 3.07 -17.03
CA ARG A 171 -2.37 2.39 -17.52
C ARG A 171 -1.38 3.38 -18.13
N THR A 172 -0.13 2.97 -18.19
CA THR A 172 0.96 3.79 -18.70
C THR A 172 2.07 2.95 -19.31
N LYS A 173 2.91 3.59 -20.13
CA LYS A 173 4.16 3.01 -20.66
C LYS A 173 5.41 3.71 -20.12
N ASP A 174 5.25 4.83 -19.40
CA ASP A 174 6.36 5.70 -19.01
C ASP A 174 6.22 6.31 -17.61
N LEU A 175 5.17 5.97 -16.86
CA LEU A 175 4.79 6.51 -15.54
C LEU A 175 4.47 8.02 -15.54
N ARG A 176 4.50 8.66 -16.69
CA ARG A 176 4.22 10.11 -16.86
C ARG A 176 2.88 10.36 -17.54
N ASN A 177 2.65 9.64 -18.64
CA ASN A 177 1.43 9.75 -19.43
C ASN A 177 0.50 8.60 -19.07
N TRP A 178 -0.64 8.95 -18.50
CA TRP A 178 -1.62 7.97 -18.02
C TRP A 178 -2.85 7.97 -18.91
N GLU A 179 -3.27 6.78 -19.33
CA GLU A 179 -4.55 6.54 -19.98
C GLU A 179 -5.54 6.07 -18.91
N ARG A 180 -6.58 6.85 -18.68
CA ARG A 180 -7.66 6.48 -17.76
C ARG A 180 -8.62 5.53 -18.48
N LEU A 181 -8.80 4.33 -17.92
CA LEU A 181 -9.80 3.36 -18.37
C LEU A 181 -11.10 3.55 -17.56
N PRO A 182 -12.25 3.03 -18.05
CA PRO A 182 -13.48 3.02 -17.27
C PRO A 182 -13.27 2.33 -15.92
N ASP A 183 -14.00 2.79 -14.89
CA ASP A 183 -13.99 2.16 -13.57
C ASP A 183 -14.42 0.71 -13.64
N LEU A 184 -13.85 -0.12 -12.77
CA LEU A 184 -14.23 -1.52 -12.63
C LEU A 184 -15.71 -1.63 -12.23
N LYS A 185 -16.51 -2.29 -13.05
CA LYS A 185 -17.92 -2.58 -12.73
C LYS A 185 -17.99 -3.75 -11.78
N THR A 186 -18.65 -3.55 -10.64
CA THR A 186 -18.83 -4.56 -9.60
C THR A 186 -20.23 -4.46 -8.99
N LYS A 187 -20.69 -5.54 -8.36
CA LYS A 187 -21.96 -5.55 -7.61
C LYS A 187 -21.86 -4.87 -6.24
N SER A 188 -20.67 -4.84 -5.67
CA SER A 188 -20.36 -4.26 -4.36
C SER A 188 -19.41 -3.08 -4.50
N GLN A 189 -19.24 -2.28 -3.46
CA GLN A 189 -18.18 -1.28 -3.42
C GLN A 189 -16.81 -1.95 -3.34
N GLN A 190 -15.81 -1.35 -4.00
CA GLN A 190 -14.44 -1.88 -4.07
C GLN A 190 -13.43 -0.76 -3.79
N ARG A 191 -12.61 -0.95 -2.76
CA ARG A 191 -11.57 0.04 -2.38
C ARG A 191 -10.14 -0.49 -2.54
N ASN A 192 -9.95 -1.81 -2.50
CA ASN A 192 -8.63 -2.46 -2.56
C ASN A 192 -8.66 -3.54 -3.63
N VAL A 193 -8.48 -3.12 -4.87
CA VAL A 193 -8.36 -4.05 -5.99
C VAL A 193 -6.92 -4.08 -6.46
N VAL A 194 -6.40 -5.27 -6.74
CA VAL A 194 -5.04 -5.50 -7.21
C VAL A 194 -5.08 -6.37 -8.46
N LEU A 195 -4.34 -5.97 -9.48
CA LEU A 195 -4.18 -6.78 -10.70
C LEU A 195 -3.07 -7.83 -10.47
N HIS A 196 -3.37 -9.07 -10.78
CA HIS A 196 -2.37 -10.13 -10.88
C HIS A 196 -1.40 -9.82 -12.05
N PRO A 197 -0.09 -10.04 -11.92
CA PRO A 197 0.88 -9.63 -12.95
C PRO A 197 0.85 -10.45 -14.24
N GLU A 198 0.22 -11.61 -14.24
CA GLU A 198 0.12 -12.53 -15.39
C GLU A 198 -1.34 -12.85 -15.69
N PHE A 199 -1.61 -13.26 -16.94
CA PHE A 199 -2.90 -13.83 -17.28
C PHE A 199 -3.11 -15.16 -16.54
N VAL A 200 -4.34 -15.39 -16.10
CA VAL A 200 -4.76 -16.66 -15.52
C VAL A 200 -5.87 -17.24 -16.42
N ASN A 201 -5.62 -18.41 -17.00
CA ASN A 201 -6.52 -19.01 -17.99
C ASN A 201 -6.83 -18.07 -19.18
N GLY A 202 -5.86 -17.26 -19.60
CA GLY A 202 -6.00 -16.31 -20.71
C GLY A 202 -6.82 -15.07 -20.39
N LYS A 203 -7.09 -14.80 -19.10
CA LYS A 203 -7.87 -13.65 -18.61
C LYS A 203 -7.06 -12.80 -17.65
N TYR A 204 -7.40 -11.52 -17.53
CA TYR A 204 -6.91 -10.69 -16.43
C TYR A 204 -7.51 -11.19 -15.12
N ALA A 205 -6.68 -11.26 -14.09
CA ALA A 205 -7.09 -11.73 -12.77
C ALA A 205 -6.98 -10.60 -11.74
N LEU A 206 -7.98 -10.47 -10.89
CA LEU A 206 -8.08 -9.42 -9.90
C LEU A 206 -8.23 -10.02 -8.51
N TYR A 207 -7.46 -9.49 -7.58
CA TYR A 207 -7.74 -9.61 -6.15
C TYR A 207 -8.67 -8.46 -5.77
N THR A 208 -9.82 -8.78 -5.21
CA THR A 208 -10.86 -7.81 -4.89
C THR A 208 -11.09 -7.78 -3.38
N ARG A 209 -11.87 -6.82 -2.91
CA ARG A 209 -12.36 -6.79 -1.55
C ARG A 209 -13.79 -6.27 -1.54
N PRO A 210 -14.78 -7.15 -1.76
CA PRO A 210 -16.17 -6.74 -1.75
C PRO A 210 -16.60 -6.22 -0.38
N GLN A 211 -17.35 -5.11 -0.35
CA GLN A 211 -17.92 -4.54 0.86
C GLN A 211 -19.29 -3.92 0.58
N ASP A 212 -20.18 -3.99 1.58
CA ASP A 212 -21.58 -3.54 1.43
C ASP A 212 -21.68 -2.02 1.48
N GLY A 213 -20.93 -1.37 2.37
CA GLY A 213 -20.92 0.07 2.56
C GLY A 213 -19.59 0.72 2.21
N PHE A 214 -19.54 2.05 2.32
CA PHE A 214 -18.33 2.83 2.04
C PHE A 214 -17.19 2.50 3.01
N ILE A 215 -17.49 2.32 4.31
CA ILE A 215 -16.52 1.95 5.36
C ILE A 215 -16.80 0.54 5.87
N ASP A 216 -18.05 0.19 6.05
CA ASP A 216 -18.49 -1.08 6.59
C ASP A 216 -18.33 -2.20 5.54
N ALA A 217 -17.63 -3.23 5.92
CA ALA A 217 -17.47 -4.41 5.07
C ALA A 217 -18.77 -5.25 4.96
N GLY A 218 -19.66 -5.15 5.95
CA GLY A 218 -20.91 -5.90 5.98
C GLY A 218 -20.70 -7.40 5.87
N SER A 219 -21.31 -8.03 4.88
CA SER A 219 -21.16 -9.44 4.55
C SER A 219 -19.84 -9.75 3.81
N GLY A 220 -19.18 -8.74 3.24
CA GLY A 220 -17.90 -8.84 2.53
C GLY A 220 -16.68 -8.74 3.46
N GLY A 221 -15.62 -8.13 2.97
CA GLY A 221 -14.42 -7.77 3.74
C GLY A 221 -13.30 -8.79 3.73
N GLY A 222 -13.46 -9.93 3.04
CA GLY A 222 -12.40 -10.88 2.72
C GLY A 222 -11.67 -10.52 1.41
N ILE A 223 -10.55 -11.18 1.12
CA ILE A 223 -9.90 -11.09 -0.19
C ILE A 223 -10.69 -11.93 -1.18
N GLY A 224 -11.19 -11.27 -2.21
CA GLY A 224 -11.89 -11.90 -3.31
C GLY A 224 -10.97 -12.16 -4.51
N TRP A 225 -11.46 -12.97 -5.43
CA TRP A 225 -10.82 -13.29 -6.70
C TRP A 225 -11.83 -13.22 -7.83
N ALA A 226 -11.45 -12.55 -8.91
CA ALA A 226 -12.27 -12.45 -10.11
C ALA A 226 -11.42 -12.53 -11.37
N LEU A 227 -11.98 -13.09 -12.43
CA LEU A 227 -11.40 -13.10 -13.78
C LEU A 227 -12.23 -12.19 -14.68
N ILE A 228 -11.54 -11.37 -15.49
CA ILE A 228 -12.16 -10.48 -16.47
C ILE A 228 -11.55 -10.70 -17.86
N ASP A 229 -12.37 -10.60 -18.90
CA ASP A 229 -11.94 -10.85 -20.27
C ASP A 229 -11.20 -9.64 -20.88
N ASP A 230 -11.62 -8.44 -20.53
CA ASP A 230 -11.11 -7.18 -21.09
C ASP A 230 -10.94 -6.13 -19.99
N ILE A 231 -9.70 -5.71 -19.76
CA ILE A 231 -9.39 -4.69 -18.74
C ILE A 231 -9.80 -3.28 -19.21
N THR A 232 -10.00 -3.05 -20.50
CA THR A 232 -10.45 -1.74 -21.02
C THR A 232 -11.94 -1.53 -20.83
N HIS A 233 -12.69 -2.58 -20.52
CA HIS A 233 -14.11 -2.60 -20.17
C HIS A 233 -14.34 -3.54 -18.99
N ALA A 234 -13.58 -3.36 -17.93
CA ALA A 234 -13.49 -4.28 -16.81
C ALA A 234 -14.83 -4.45 -16.09
N GLU A 235 -15.31 -5.69 -16.00
CA GLU A 235 -16.54 -6.07 -15.28
C GLU A 235 -16.35 -7.38 -14.52
N VAL A 236 -16.55 -7.34 -13.21
CA VAL A 236 -16.57 -8.53 -12.34
C VAL A 236 -17.98 -9.12 -12.35
N LYS A 237 -18.15 -10.21 -13.10
CA LYS A 237 -19.42 -10.96 -13.18
C LYS A 237 -19.57 -11.92 -12.01
N GLU A 238 -18.48 -12.59 -11.65
CA GLU A 238 -18.38 -13.56 -10.58
C GLU A 238 -17.15 -13.25 -9.71
N GLU A 239 -17.31 -13.40 -8.42
CA GLU A 239 -16.31 -13.12 -7.41
C GLU A 239 -16.36 -14.21 -6.34
N THR A 240 -15.23 -14.79 -5.99
CA THR A 240 -15.09 -15.78 -4.93
C THR A 240 -14.14 -15.31 -3.85
N ILE A 241 -14.48 -15.53 -2.57
CA ILE A 241 -13.59 -15.18 -1.47
C ILE A 241 -12.53 -16.27 -1.30
N ILE A 242 -11.26 -15.91 -1.44
CA ILE A 242 -10.12 -16.83 -1.33
C ILE A 242 -9.42 -16.73 0.03
N ASP A 243 -9.57 -15.61 0.75
CA ASP A 243 -9.12 -15.46 2.13
C ASP A 243 -10.18 -14.76 2.98
N GLN A 244 -10.80 -15.52 3.87
CA GLN A 244 -11.96 -15.08 4.65
C GLN A 244 -11.56 -14.36 5.94
N ARG A 245 -12.49 -13.59 6.48
CA ARG A 245 -12.44 -13.08 7.85
C ARG A 245 -12.71 -14.20 8.86
N TYR A 246 -12.01 -14.15 9.99
CA TYR A 246 -12.26 -15.05 11.11
C TYR A 246 -12.34 -14.27 12.42
N TYR A 247 -13.34 -14.61 13.23
CA TYR A 247 -13.50 -14.05 14.57
C TYR A 247 -12.24 -14.26 15.41
N HIS A 248 -11.89 -13.23 16.18
CA HIS A 248 -10.75 -13.22 17.10
C HIS A 248 -9.41 -13.52 16.44
N THR A 249 -9.22 -13.02 15.23
CA THR A 249 -7.95 -13.04 14.51
C THR A 249 -7.54 -11.62 14.11
N ILE A 250 -6.36 -11.48 13.51
CA ILE A 250 -5.88 -10.19 12.99
C ILE A 250 -6.75 -9.63 11.85
N LYS A 251 -7.65 -10.43 11.29
CA LYS A 251 -8.51 -10.10 10.15
C LYS A 251 -10.02 -10.30 10.46
N GLU A 252 -10.41 -10.10 11.70
CA GLU A 252 -11.81 -10.31 12.12
C GLU A 252 -12.77 -9.27 11.53
N VAL A 253 -12.32 -8.03 11.29
CA VAL A 253 -13.16 -6.96 10.72
C VAL A 253 -13.11 -6.98 9.20
N LYS A 254 -11.92 -6.98 8.63
CA LYS A 254 -11.68 -7.05 7.18
C LYS A 254 -10.22 -7.36 6.89
N ASN A 255 -9.95 -7.78 5.68
CA ASN A 255 -8.62 -7.95 5.13
C ASN A 255 -8.61 -7.61 3.65
N GLY A 256 -7.45 -7.37 3.09
CA GLY A 256 -7.32 -7.03 1.68
C GLY A 256 -5.89 -7.22 1.19
N GLU A 257 -5.76 -7.45 -0.10
CA GLU A 257 -4.46 -7.53 -0.75
C GLU A 257 -3.74 -6.18 -0.66
N GLY A 258 -2.43 -6.23 -0.49
CA GLY A 258 -1.57 -5.06 -0.52
C GLY A 258 -1.07 -4.78 -1.95
N PRO A 259 0.23 -5.00 -2.26
CA PRO A 259 0.75 -4.96 -3.62
C PRO A 259 0.37 -6.23 -4.41
N HIS A 260 0.65 -6.25 -5.71
CA HIS A 260 0.57 -7.47 -6.51
C HIS A 260 1.52 -8.56 -5.96
N PRO A 261 1.18 -9.87 -6.11
CA PRO A 261 2.02 -10.93 -5.57
C PRO A 261 3.35 -11.06 -6.31
N ILE A 262 4.36 -11.57 -5.62
CA ILE A 262 5.67 -11.90 -6.19
C ILE A 262 5.68 -13.37 -6.60
N LYS A 263 6.07 -13.64 -7.85
CA LYS A 263 6.27 -15.00 -8.35
C LYS A 263 7.56 -15.59 -7.78
N THR A 264 7.47 -16.77 -7.19
CA THR A 264 8.63 -17.51 -6.68
C THR A 264 8.60 -18.94 -7.21
N PRO A 265 9.70 -19.69 -7.17
CA PRO A 265 9.69 -21.11 -7.54
C PRO A 265 8.76 -21.99 -6.68
N ARG A 266 8.35 -21.50 -5.51
CA ARG A 266 7.53 -22.23 -4.55
C ARG A 266 6.04 -21.86 -4.60
N GLY A 267 5.68 -20.80 -5.28
CA GLY A 267 4.32 -20.25 -5.34
C GLY A 267 4.30 -18.76 -5.48
N TRP A 268 3.10 -18.19 -5.51
CA TRP A 268 2.88 -16.75 -5.42
C TRP A 268 2.97 -16.31 -3.96
N LEU A 269 3.85 -15.37 -3.70
CA LEU A 269 4.04 -14.77 -2.38
C LEU A 269 3.18 -13.51 -2.28
N HIS A 270 2.35 -13.42 -1.24
CA HIS A 270 1.41 -12.33 -1.02
C HIS A 270 1.73 -11.55 0.25
N LEU A 271 1.53 -10.23 0.19
CA LEU A 271 1.53 -9.32 1.33
C LEU A 271 0.15 -8.66 1.42
N ALA A 272 -0.54 -8.88 2.50
CA ALA A 272 -1.90 -8.40 2.72
C ALA A 272 -2.00 -7.63 4.04
N HIS A 273 -3.10 -6.87 4.22
CA HIS A 273 -3.41 -6.23 5.49
C HIS A 273 -4.59 -6.90 6.17
N GLY A 274 -4.48 -7.07 7.47
CA GLY A 274 -5.55 -7.53 8.34
C GLY A 274 -6.00 -6.43 9.29
N VAL A 275 -7.29 -6.39 9.58
CA VAL A 275 -7.92 -5.36 10.40
C VAL A 275 -8.73 -5.99 11.50
N ARG A 276 -8.47 -5.59 12.74
CA ARG A 276 -9.27 -5.96 13.90
C ARG A 276 -9.75 -4.74 14.68
N GLY A 277 -10.83 -4.92 15.44
CA GLY A 277 -11.29 -3.93 16.40
C GLY A 277 -10.41 -3.89 17.66
N CYS A 278 -10.31 -2.72 18.26
CA CYS A 278 -9.75 -2.53 19.60
C CYS A 278 -10.46 -1.33 20.26
N ALA A 279 -10.25 -1.14 21.58
CA ALA A 279 -10.93 -0.09 22.33
C ALA A 279 -10.66 1.34 21.78
N ALA A 280 -9.52 1.54 21.14
CA ALA A 280 -9.12 2.83 20.55
C ALA A 280 -9.47 2.96 19.05
N GLY A 281 -10.27 2.06 18.48
CA GLY A 281 -10.63 2.06 17.07
C GLY A 281 -10.18 0.79 16.32
N LEU A 282 -9.67 0.95 15.10
CA LEU A 282 -9.19 -0.16 14.29
C LEU A 282 -7.67 -0.29 14.37
N ARG A 283 -7.18 -1.52 14.39
CA ARG A 283 -5.76 -1.81 14.23
C ARG A 283 -5.51 -2.53 12.93
N TYR A 284 -4.59 -1.99 12.11
CA TYR A 284 -4.15 -2.58 10.86
C TYR A 284 -2.75 -3.16 11.01
N VAL A 285 -2.58 -4.37 10.53
CA VAL A 285 -1.29 -5.09 10.49
C VAL A 285 -1.09 -5.69 9.11
N LEU A 286 0.17 -6.00 8.77
CA LEU A 286 0.49 -6.74 7.55
C LEU A 286 0.65 -8.22 7.87
N TYR A 287 0.16 -9.08 6.99
CA TYR A 287 0.36 -10.53 7.05
C TYR A 287 0.73 -11.07 5.68
N MET A 288 1.26 -12.28 5.66
CA MET A 288 1.70 -12.95 4.44
C MET A 288 1.00 -14.28 4.27
N TYR A 289 0.87 -14.70 3.03
CA TYR A 289 0.43 -16.04 2.66
C TYR A 289 1.01 -16.40 1.29
N MET A 290 0.92 -17.67 0.91
CA MET A 290 1.33 -18.12 -0.42
C MET A 290 0.23 -18.93 -1.07
N THR A 291 0.13 -18.79 -2.40
CA THR A 291 -0.76 -19.60 -3.24
C THR A 291 0.02 -20.37 -4.28
N ALA A 292 -0.60 -21.41 -4.84
CA ALA A 292 0.04 -22.24 -5.84
C ALA A 292 0.26 -21.49 -7.16
N LEU A 293 1.32 -21.83 -7.88
CA LEU A 293 1.63 -21.20 -9.17
C LEU A 293 0.56 -21.49 -10.23
N GLU A 294 0.10 -22.73 -10.27
CA GLU A 294 -0.89 -23.21 -11.23
C GLU A 294 -2.32 -22.80 -10.89
N ASP A 295 -2.58 -22.42 -9.63
CA ASP A 295 -3.88 -21.98 -9.14
C ASP A 295 -3.71 -20.89 -8.08
N PRO A 296 -3.69 -19.61 -8.47
CA PRO A 296 -3.53 -18.49 -7.54
C PRO A 296 -4.65 -18.35 -6.49
N THR A 297 -5.73 -19.13 -6.60
CA THR A 297 -6.81 -19.17 -5.61
C THR A 297 -6.57 -20.19 -4.49
N ARG A 298 -5.63 -21.12 -4.68
CA ARG A 298 -5.35 -22.22 -3.76
C ARG A 298 -4.21 -21.86 -2.80
N PRO A 299 -4.50 -21.61 -1.51
CA PRO A 299 -3.46 -21.33 -0.54
C PRO A 299 -2.59 -22.59 -0.28
N ILE A 300 -1.29 -22.38 -0.18
CA ILE A 300 -0.30 -23.42 0.14
C ILE A 300 0.43 -23.14 1.45
N ALA A 301 0.42 -21.90 1.93
CA ALA A 301 0.98 -21.51 3.22
C ALA A 301 0.20 -20.29 3.76
N THR A 302 -0.18 -20.37 5.04
CA THR A 302 -0.97 -19.35 5.74
C THR A 302 -0.46 -19.19 7.18
N PRO A 303 0.67 -18.49 7.39
CA PRO A 303 1.22 -18.24 8.73
C PRO A 303 0.20 -17.61 9.65
N ALA A 304 0.20 -18.02 10.93
CA ALA A 304 -0.63 -17.41 11.94
C ALA A 304 -0.18 -15.98 12.29
N GLY A 305 -1.14 -15.14 12.60
CA GLY A 305 -0.89 -13.79 13.12
C GLY A 305 -0.39 -12.80 12.07
N TYR A 306 0.28 -11.76 12.54
CA TYR A 306 0.82 -10.73 11.67
C TYR A 306 2.30 -10.99 11.35
N PHE A 307 2.68 -10.63 10.14
CA PHE A 307 4.08 -10.52 9.71
C PHE A 307 4.72 -9.24 10.25
N MET A 308 4.01 -8.11 10.16
CA MET A 308 4.47 -6.80 10.59
C MET A 308 3.33 -6.02 11.25
N ALA A 309 3.59 -5.41 12.39
CA ALA A 309 2.65 -4.55 13.11
C ALA A 309 3.30 -3.20 13.43
N PRO A 310 2.52 -2.13 13.67
CA PRO A 310 3.09 -0.83 14.01
C PRO A 310 3.82 -0.88 15.36
N GLU A 311 4.99 -0.30 15.40
CA GLU A 311 5.86 -0.21 16.57
C GLU A 311 6.21 1.25 16.89
N ASN A 312 6.47 1.55 18.15
CA ASN A 312 6.93 2.86 18.60
C ASN A 312 6.15 4.03 17.96
N GLU A 313 6.84 4.93 17.28
CA GLU A 313 6.26 6.10 16.62
C GLU A 313 5.38 5.74 15.41
N GLU A 314 5.50 4.54 14.84
CA GLU A 314 4.61 4.08 13.78
C GLU A 314 3.15 3.98 14.24
N ARG A 315 2.91 3.94 15.56
CA ARG A 315 1.57 3.88 16.15
C ARG A 315 0.83 5.21 16.18
N ILE A 316 1.53 6.31 15.92
CA ILE A 316 1.03 7.68 16.10
C ILE A 316 1.00 8.40 14.77
N GLY A 317 -0.15 8.97 14.43
CA GLY A 317 -0.35 9.75 13.22
C GLY A 317 -1.81 10.12 13.03
N ASP A 318 -2.21 10.40 11.80
CA ASP A 318 -3.55 10.84 11.45
C ASP A 318 -4.60 9.75 11.74
N VAL A 319 -4.26 8.50 11.41
CA VAL A 319 -5.03 7.31 11.82
C VAL A 319 -4.11 6.38 12.60
N SER A 320 -4.16 6.47 13.92
CA SER A 320 -3.26 5.74 14.81
C SER A 320 -3.35 4.22 14.66
N ASN A 321 -2.24 3.54 14.91
CA ASN A 321 -2.14 2.08 15.02
C ASN A 321 -2.37 1.34 13.70
N VAL A 322 -1.92 1.92 12.58
CA VAL A 322 -2.08 1.41 11.21
C VAL A 322 -0.73 1.17 10.56
N LEU A 323 -0.53 -0.04 10.02
CA LEU A 323 0.40 -0.29 8.93
C LEU A 323 -0.37 -0.67 7.67
N PHE A 324 0.02 -0.07 6.55
CA PHE A 324 -0.61 -0.34 5.26
C PHE A 324 0.44 -0.37 4.14
N SER A 325 0.33 -1.31 3.21
CA SER A 325 1.27 -1.44 2.10
C SER A 325 0.52 -1.66 0.79
N ASN A 326 0.90 -0.89 -0.23
CA ASN A 326 0.44 -1.03 -1.61
C ASN A 326 1.59 -1.31 -2.58
N GLY A 327 2.82 -1.40 -2.07
CA GLY A 327 3.97 -1.53 -2.93
C GLY A 327 5.12 -2.28 -2.30
N TRP A 328 5.68 -3.20 -3.04
CA TRP A 328 6.98 -3.81 -2.79
C TRP A 328 7.72 -4.01 -4.11
N ILE A 329 9.03 -4.20 -4.01
CA ILE A 329 9.88 -4.46 -5.16
C ILE A 329 10.76 -5.66 -4.82
N ALA A 330 10.70 -6.68 -5.65
CA ALA A 330 11.66 -7.78 -5.63
C ALA A 330 12.74 -7.51 -6.68
N ASP A 331 13.98 -7.42 -6.24
CA ASP A 331 15.12 -7.26 -7.12
C ASP A 331 15.61 -8.60 -7.69
N GLU A 332 16.44 -8.54 -8.74
CA GLU A 332 16.99 -9.70 -9.43
C GLU A 332 17.88 -10.56 -8.50
N ASP A 333 18.51 -9.95 -7.50
CA ASP A 333 19.34 -10.63 -6.49
C ASP A 333 18.52 -11.31 -5.38
N GLY A 334 17.17 -11.21 -5.45
CA GLY A 334 16.26 -11.76 -4.47
C GLY A 334 15.98 -10.84 -3.28
N THR A 335 16.53 -9.62 -3.24
CA THR A 335 16.22 -8.62 -2.22
C THR A 335 14.78 -8.12 -2.42
N VAL A 336 14.02 -8.00 -1.33
CA VAL A 336 12.65 -7.48 -1.34
C VAL A 336 12.56 -6.22 -0.49
N TYR A 337 12.18 -5.13 -1.13
CA TYR A 337 11.90 -3.84 -0.50
C TYR A 337 10.39 -3.73 -0.26
N ILE A 338 9.98 -3.69 1.00
CA ILE A 338 8.58 -3.58 1.42
C ILE A 338 8.33 -2.13 1.83
N TYR A 339 7.56 -1.41 1.02
CA TYR A 339 7.17 -0.04 1.32
C TYR A 339 5.84 -0.04 2.04
N TYR A 340 5.80 0.57 3.21
CA TYR A 340 4.60 0.62 4.03
C TYR A 340 4.39 2.01 4.63
N ALA A 341 3.13 2.39 4.78
CA ALA A 341 2.76 3.60 5.51
C ALA A 341 2.49 3.27 6.97
N SER A 342 2.85 4.18 7.86
CA SER A 342 2.47 4.13 9.26
C SER A 342 1.49 5.24 9.60
N SER A 343 0.41 4.87 10.27
CA SER A 343 -0.62 5.76 10.83
C SER A 343 -1.13 6.83 9.85
N ASP A 344 -1.24 6.45 8.55
CA ASP A 344 -1.67 7.28 7.43
C ASP A 344 -0.93 8.63 7.32
N THR A 345 0.36 8.66 7.68
CA THR A 345 1.10 9.91 7.80
C THR A 345 2.41 9.90 6.99
N ARG A 346 3.12 8.78 6.95
CA ARG A 346 4.49 8.69 6.40
C ARG A 346 4.78 7.33 5.82
N MET A 347 5.70 7.28 4.86
CA MET A 347 6.18 6.06 4.23
C MET A 347 7.48 5.59 4.86
N HIS A 348 7.59 4.30 5.05
CA HIS A 348 8.78 3.57 5.50
C HIS A 348 9.20 2.51 4.49
N VAL A 349 10.37 1.93 4.72
CA VAL A 349 10.82 0.73 4.04
C VAL A 349 11.30 -0.31 5.06
N ALA A 350 10.98 -1.57 4.79
CA ALA A 350 11.64 -2.72 5.39
C ALA A 350 12.24 -3.57 4.27
N VAL A 351 13.35 -4.22 4.55
CA VAL A 351 14.07 -5.04 3.57
C VAL A 351 14.17 -6.47 4.05
N SER A 352 13.91 -7.41 3.14
CA SER A 352 14.05 -8.85 3.34
C SER A 352 14.63 -9.51 2.09
N THR A 353 14.51 -10.83 2.00
CA THR A 353 14.80 -11.59 0.78
C THR A 353 13.66 -12.55 0.46
N ILE A 354 13.52 -12.91 -0.82
CA ILE A 354 12.53 -13.92 -1.25
C ILE A 354 12.66 -15.19 -0.42
N ASP A 355 13.89 -15.68 -0.24
CA ASP A 355 14.13 -16.92 0.51
C ASP A 355 13.64 -16.84 1.96
N LYS A 356 13.92 -15.74 2.67
CA LYS A 356 13.45 -15.53 4.04
C LYS A 356 11.93 -15.44 4.12
N LEU A 357 11.30 -14.73 3.17
CA LEU A 357 9.86 -14.57 3.16
C LEU A 357 9.14 -15.87 2.81
N VAL A 358 9.67 -16.65 1.87
CA VAL A 358 9.16 -17.98 1.53
C VAL A 358 9.35 -18.94 2.71
N ASP A 359 10.53 -18.94 3.34
CA ASP A 359 10.79 -19.76 4.53
C ASP A 359 9.83 -19.42 5.66
N TYR A 360 9.63 -18.13 5.94
CA TYR A 360 8.64 -17.66 6.92
C TYR A 360 7.25 -18.20 6.62
N CYS A 361 6.78 -18.06 5.37
CA CYS A 361 5.45 -18.53 5.00
C CYS A 361 5.30 -20.03 5.13
N MET A 362 6.26 -20.80 4.65
CA MET A 362 6.19 -22.25 4.56
C MET A 362 6.39 -22.94 5.91
N ASN A 363 7.13 -22.36 6.84
CA ASN A 363 7.53 -22.99 8.09
C ASN A 363 6.89 -22.37 9.33
N THR A 364 6.21 -21.24 9.23
CA THR A 364 5.42 -20.69 10.34
C THR A 364 4.08 -21.41 10.42
N PRO A 365 3.69 -21.90 11.61
CA PRO A 365 2.42 -22.61 11.78
C PRO A 365 1.20 -21.76 11.42
N ALA A 366 0.20 -22.37 10.82
CA ALA A 366 -1.10 -21.76 10.59
C ALA A 366 -1.87 -21.52 11.90
N ASP A 367 -2.81 -20.59 11.89
CA ASP A 367 -3.70 -20.31 13.02
C ASP A 367 -4.68 -21.48 13.22
N GLY A 368 -4.65 -22.10 14.39
CA GLY A 368 -5.57 -23.16 14.80
C GLY A 368 -6.90 -22.63 15.34
N LEU A 369 -7.13 -21.32 15.32
CA LEU A 369 -8.37 -20.61 15.67
C LEU A 369 -8.85 -20.77 17.12
N THR A 370 -8.07 -21.39 17.99
CA THR A 370 -8.40 -21.59 19.42
C THR A 370 -7.18 -21.40 20.30
N THR A 371 -7.39 -20.99 21.55
CA THR A 371 -6.32 -20.92 22.56
C THR A 371 -5.62 -22.27 22.76
N THR A 372 -6.38 -23.36 22.78
CA THR A 372 -5.82 -24.70 22.91
C THR A 372 -4.85 -25.01 21.76
N ALA A 373 -5.24 -24.72 20.51
CA ALA A 373 -4.38 -24.93 19.35
C ALA A 373 -3.09 -24.09 19.41
N SER A 374 -3.19 -22.84 19.88
CA SER A 374 -2.03 -21.97 20.09
C SER A 374 -1.06 -22.55 21.13
N VAL A 375 -1.58 -23.05 22.25
CA VAL A 375 -0.77 -23.72 23.31
C VAL A 375 -0.12 -24.98 22.79
N GLU A 376 -0.84 -25.80 22.02
CA GLU A 376 -0.28 -27.03 21.43
C GLU A 376 0.83 -26.73 20.41
N THR A 377 0.69 -25.66 19.65
CA THR A 377 1.74 -25.18 18.73
C THR A 377 3.01 -24.79 19.49
N LEU A 378 2.88 -24.03 20.59
CA LEU A 378 4.01 -23.68 21.47
C LEU A 378 4.66 -24.90 22.09
N LYS A 379 3.88 -25.85 22.64
CA LYS A 379 4.41 -27.07 23.21
C LYS A 379 5.24 -27.89 22.22
N LYS A 380 4.74 -28.08 21.00
CA LYS A 380 5.49 -28.74 19.92
C LYS A 380 6.82 -28.09 19.62
N LEU A 381 6.90 -26.75 19.66
CA LEU A 381 8.15 -26.02 19.47
C LEU A 381 9.09 -26.19 20.67
N ILE A 382 8.57 -26.09 21.90
CA ILE A 382 9.33 -26.28 23.14
C ILE A 382 9.94 -27.70 23.19
N ASP A 383 9.15 -28.73 22.90
CA ASP A 383 9.61 -30.11 22.90
C ASP A 383 10.74 -30.39 21.91
N ARG A 384 10.75 -29.66 20.76
CA ARG A 384 11.86 -29.72 19.80
C ARG A 384 13.11 -28.95 20.26
N ASN A 385 12.94 -27.86 21.01
CA ASN A 385 14.03 -26.98 21.43
C ASN A 385 14.73 -27.47 22.70
N LEU A 386 14.01 -28.00 23.68
CA LEU A 386 14.58 -28.44 24.98
C LEU A 386 15.76 -29.41 24.83
N PRO A 387 15.75 -30.40 23.92
CA PRO A 387 16.91 -31.26 23.69
C PRO A 387 18.14 -30.53 23.17
N LEU A 388 17.97 -29.39 22.48
CA LEU A 388 19.05 -28.61 21.89
C LEU A 388 19.71 -27.66 22.91
N LEU A 389 19.08 -27.42 24.05
CA LEU A 389 19.57 -26.56 25.13
C LEU A 389 20.43 -27.30 26.17
N LYS A 390 20.58 -28.60 26.02
CA LYS A 390 21.44 -29.46 26.82
C LYS A 390 22.80 -29.61 26.15
#